data_656554ce9c3cbc77483141a183dcbb33
#
_entry.id   656554ce9c3cbc77483141a183dcbb33
#
_cell.length_a   1.000
_cell.length_b   1.000
_cell.length_c   1.000
_cell.angle_alpha   90.00
_cell.angle_beta   90.00
_cell.angle_gamma   90.00
#
_symmetry.space_group_name_H-M   'P 1'
#
loop_
_entity.id
_entity.type
_entity.pdbx_description
1 polymer ?
#
loop_
_entity_poly.entity_id
_entity_poly.type
_entity_poly.pdbx_seq_one_letter_code
_entity_poly.pdbx_strand_id
1 'polypeptide(L)'
;MKVISFNINGIRARLHQLQALIDTHQPDLIGLQEIKVHDEQFPVEAVEAMGYQVFFHGQKSHYGVAFLAKKAPLSVQKGFPTDEDDAQRRMIILKTTDDKGDPVTILNGYFPQGENEKHETKYPAKRKFYQDLMHYLNTYHTPDEKVIVMGDVNISHTDLDIGIGEENKKRWLRTGKCSFLPEERQWLNTLIDWGFEDSFRTLNPDTDDKFSWFDYRSKGFND
;
A
#
# COMPACT_ATOMS: atom_id res chain seq x y z
N MET A 1 15.06 -2.85 -11.73
CA MET A 1 13.72 -2.22 -11.70
C MET A 1 13.54 -1.46 -10.40
N LYS A 2 13.24 -0.16 -10.46
CA LYS A 2 12.96 0.70 -9.30
C LYS A 2 11.46 0.87 -9.13
N VAL A 3 10.93 0.48 -7.96
CA VAL A 3 9.50 0.55 -7.63
C VAL A 3 9.30 1.51 -6.48
N ILE A 4 8.27 2.36 -6.55
CA ILE A 4 7.89 3.30 -5.49
C ILE A 4 6.43 3.08 -5.11
N SER A 5 6.14 3.08 -3.81
CA SER A 5 4.80 3.17 -3.23
C SER A 5 4.55 4.59 -2.72
N PHE A 6 3.42 5.19 -3.06
CA PHE A 6 3.10 6.56 -2.67
C PHE A 6 1.60 6.77 -2.43
N ASN A 7 1.20 7.00 -1.20
CA ASN A 7 -0.16 7.47 -0.90
C ASN A 7 -0.29 8.94 -1.32
N ILE A 8 -0.92 9.18 -2.48
CA ILE A 8 -1.02 10.53 -3.07
C ILE A 8 -2.15 11.37 -2.47
N ASN A 9 -3.07 10.77 -1.73
CA ASN A 9 -4.18 11.45 -1.06
C ASN A 9 -4.94 12.42 -1.98
N GLY A 10 -5.32 11.98 -3.18
CA GLY A 10 -6.05 12.75 -4.19
C GLY A 10 -5.17 13.22 -5.35
N ILE A 11 -5.14 12.44 -6.42
CA ILE A 11 -4.23 12.64 -7.55
C ILE A 11 -4.39 14.00 -8.25
N ARG A 12 -5.64 14.46 -8.45
CA ARG A 12 -5.89 15.74 -9.17
C ARG A 12 -5.30 16.96 -8.48
N ALA A 13 -5.23 16.93 -7.17
CA ALA A 13 -4.68 18.05 -6.38
C ALA A 13 -3.16 17.98 -6.22
N ARG A 14 -2.53 16.84 -6.54
CA ARG A 14 -1.13 16.55 -6.20
C ARG A 14 -0.27 16.08 -7.36
N LEU A 15 -0.66 16.40 -8.60
CA LEU A 15 0.16 16.09 -9.78
C LEU A 15 1.56 16.70 -9.67
N HIS A 16 1.71 17.87 -9.05
CA HIS A 16 3.01 18.51 -8.82
C HIS A 16 3.91 17.68 -7.88
N GLN A 17 3.33 17.02 -6.87
CA GLN A 17 4.10 16.13 -5.98
C GLN A 17 4.51 14.85 -6.71
N LEU A 18 3.62 14.30 -7.54
CA LEU A 18 3.94 13.17 -8.40
C LEU A 18 5.07 13.49 -9.38
N GLN A 19 5.02 14.66 -10.03
CA GLN A 19 6.08 15.13 -10.92
C GLN A 19 7.41 15.26 -10.18
N ALA A 20 7.44 15.88 -8.99
CA ALA A 20 8.64 16.04 -8.18
C ALA A 20 9.25 14.67 -7.77
N LEU A 21 8.40 13.70 -7.41
CA LEU A 21 8.82 12.33 -7.11
C LEU A 21 9.46 11.67 -8.35
N ILE A 22 8.84 11.81 -9.49
CA ILE A 22 9.34 11.27 -10.76
C ILE A 22 10.69 11.90 -11.12
N ASP A 23 10.79 13.24 -11.07
CA ASP A 23 12.02 13.97 -11.41
C ASP A 23 13.20 13.59 -10.52
N THR A 24 12.92 13.39 -9.22
CA THR A 24 13.93 13.05 -8.23
C THR A 24 14.41 11.60 -8.34
N HIS A 25 13.47 10.67 -8.52
CA HIS A 25 13.76 9.24 -8.35
C HIS A 25 13.76 8.43 -9.64
N GLN A 26 13.14 8.92 -10.72
CA GLN A 26 13.05 8.24 -12.02
C GLN A 26 12.63 6.77 -11.92
N PRO A 27 11.54 6.41 -11.17
CA PRO A 27 11.15 5.02 -10.98
C PRO A 27 10.69 4.35 -12.28
N ASP A 28 10.79 3.03 -12.33
CA ASP A 28 10.23 2.24 -13.44
C ASP A 28 8.74 1.97 -13.25
N LEU A 29 8.31 1.88 -11.97
CA LEU A 29 6.93 1.62 -11.58
C LEU A 29 6.57 2.41 -10.31
N ILE A 30 5.37 2.99 -10.29
CA ILE A 30 4.82 3.69 -9.12
C ILE A 30 3.46 3.10 -8.79
N GLY A 31 3.27 2.64 -7.55
CA GLY A 31 1.97 2.30 -7.00
C GLY A 31 1.40 3.45 -6.19
N LEU A 32 0.23 3.94 -6.59
CA LEU A 32 -0.47 5.02 -5.91
C LEU A 32 -1.63 4.48 -5.08
N GLN A 33 -1.84 5.07 -3.89
CA GLN A 33 -2.98 4.84 -3.04
C GLN A 33 -3.75 6.14 -2.83
N GLU A 34 -5.02 6.04 -2.49
CA GLU A 34 -5.94 7.18 -2.29
C GLU A 34 -6.01 8.13 -3.49
N ILE A 35 -6.17 7.60 -4.70
CA ILE A 35 -6.30 8.46 -5.89
C ILE A 35 -7.56 9.33 -5.88
N LYS A 36 -8.64 8.90 -5.18
CA LYS A 36 -9.89 9.66 -4.87
C LYS A 36 -10.62 10.20 -6.08
N VAL A 37 -10.57 9.51 -7.20
CA VAL A 37 -11.29 9.85 -8.44
C VAL A 37 -11.94 8.61 -9.02
N HIS A 38 -13.06 8.79 -9.73
CA HIS A 38 -13.60 7.77 -10.62
C HIS A 38 -12.67 7.52 -11.81
N ASP A 39 -12.79 6.38 -12.44
CA ASP A 39 -12.00 6.02 -13.61
C ASP A 39 -12.11 7.08 -14.72
N GLU A 40 -13.32 7.61 -14.99
CA GLU A 40 -13.55 8.65 -16.01
C GLU A 40 -12.91 10.02 -15.68
N GLN A 41 -12.52 10.23 -14.43
CA GLN A 41 -11.93 11.49 -13.94
C GLN A 41 -10.45 11.38 -13.64
N PHE A 42 -9.84 10.23 -13.92
CA PHE A 42 -8.41 10.07 -13.75
C PHE A 42 -7.66 10.97 -14.75
N PRO A 43 -6.64 11.74 -14.33
CA PRO A 43 -5.92 12.68 -15.21
C PRO A 43 -4.92 11.96 -16.11
N VAL A 44 -5.41 11.11 -17.03
CA VAL A 44 -4.61 10.23 -17.91
C VAL A 44 -3.57 11.04 -18.68
N GLU A 45 -4.01 12.05 -19.45
CA GLU A 45 -3.14 12.85 -20.30
C GLU A 45 -1.98 13.51 -19.52
N ALA A 46 -2.28 14.01 -18.32
CA ALA A 46 -1.27 14.66 -17.48
C ALA A 46 -0.21 13.67 -16.99
N VAL A 47 -0.60 12.44 -16.66
CA VAL A 47 0.34 11.40 -16.21
C VAL A 47 1.11 10.79 -17.37
N GLU A 48 0.46 10.57 -18.51
CA GLU A 48 1.13 10.11 -19.74
C GLU A 48 2.18 11.11 -20.24
N ALA A 49 1.93 12.41 -20.08
CA ALA A 49 2.91 13.46 -20.37
C ALA A 49 4.16 13.39 -19.47
N MET A 50 4.07 12.75 -18.29
CA MET A 50 5.21 12.45 -17.42
C MET A 50 6.01 11.20 -17.86
N GLY A 51 5.60 10.52 -18.95
CA GLY A 51 6.29 9.36 -19.52
C GLY A 51 5.85 8.00 -18.97
N TYR A 52 4.65 7.90 -18.39
CA TYR A 52 4.12 6.66 -17.81
C TYR A 52 2.80 6.24 -18.43
N GLN A 53 2.63 4.96 -18.69
CA GLN A 53 1.34 4.34 -18.92
C GLN A 53 0.59 4.22 -17.57
N VAL A 54 -0.73 4.38 -17.59
CA VAL A 54 -1.53 4.39 -16.35
C VAL A 54 -2.54 3.25 -16.32
N PHE A 55 -2.64 2.61 -15.15
CA PHE A 55 -3.58 1.55 -14.85
C PHE A 55 -4.21 1.88 -13.49
N PHE A 56 -5.51 2.02 -13.44
CA PHE A 56 -6.17 2.49 -12.22
C PHE A 56 -7.46 1.73 -11.92
N HIS A 57 -7.81 1.69 -10.66
CA HIS A 57 -9.04 1.16 -10.10
C HIS A 57 -9.60 2.24 -9.17
N GLY A 58 -10.33 3.20 -9.78
CA GLY A 58 -10.72 4.44 -9.15
C GLY A 58 -12.05 4.37 -8.43
N GLN A 59 -12.17 5.08 -7.31
CA GLN A 59 -13.39 5.28 -6.56
C GLN A 59 -13.48 6.73 -6.08
N LYS A 60 -14.66 7.33 -6.20
CA LYS A 60 -14.88 8.73 -5.83
C LYS A 60 -14.68 8.97 -4.34
N SER A 61 -14.03 10.05 -4.00
CA SER A 61 -13.91 10.67 -2.68
C SER A 61 -12.98 9.97 -1.68
N HIS A 62 -12.87 8.64 -1.63
CA HIS A 62 -12.21 7.99 -0.49
C HIS A 62 -11.11 6.99 -0.84
N TYR A 63 -11.23 6.23 -1.90
CA TYR A 63 -10.38 5.08 -2.16
C TYR A 63 -9.66 5.22 -3.50
N GLY A 64 -9.40 4.12 -4.12
CA GLY A 64 -8.80 4.03 -5.42
C GLY A 64 -7.29 3.88 -5.37
N VAL A 65 -6.81 3.01 -6.24
CA VAL A 65 -5.39 2.67 -6.40
C VAL A 65 -5.00 2.75 -7.87
N ALA A 66 -3.71 2.97 -8.14
CA ALA A 66 -3.22 3.00 -9.51
C ALA A 66 -1.79 2.49 -9.59
N PHE A 67 -1.41 2.04 -10.79
CA PHE A 67 -0.03 1.87 -11.21
C PHE A 67 0.31 2.84 -12.35
N LEU A 68 1.50 3.41 -12.27
CA LEU A 68 2.16 4.13 -13.34
C LEU A 68 3.39 3.34 -13.75
N ALA A 69 3.49 2.93 -15.00
CA ALA A 69 4.56 2.06 -15.49
C ALA A 69 5.25 2.64 -16.73
N LYS A 70 6.58 2.66 -16.77
CA LYS A 70 7.34 3.03 -17.97
C LYS A 70 7.22 2.00 -19.08
N LYS A 71 7.11 0.72 -18.72
CA LYS A 71 6.93 -0.38 -19.67
C LYS A 71 5.53 -0.95 -19.55
N ALA A 72 4.95 -1.40 -20.66
CA ALA A 72 3.68 -2.11 -20.64
C ALA A 72 3.78 -3.37 -19.78
N PRO A 73 2.85 -3.59 -18.82
CA PRO A 73 2.82 -4.81 -18.03
C PRO A 73 2.33 -6.01 -18.85
N LEU A 74 2.62 -7.21 -18.36
CA LEU A 74 2.09 -8.45 -18.93
C LEU A 74 0.59 -8.58 -18.70
N SER A 75 0.13 -8.17 -17.52
CA SER A 75 -1.30 -8.10 -17.17
C SER A 75 -1.56 -7.16 -16.01
N VAL A 76 -2.80 -6.68 -15.92
CA VAL A 76 -3.30 -5.89 -14.79
C VAL A 76 -4.64 -6.46 -14.36
N GLN A 77 -4.80 -6.67 -13.07
CA GLN A 77 -6.02 -7.11 -12.42
C GLN A 77 -6.49 -6.04 -11.43
N LYS A 78 -7.76 -5.68 -11.49
CA LYS A 78 -8.42 -4.73 -10.56
C LYS A 78 -9.14 -5.51 -9.46
N GLY A 79 -8.77 -5.27 -8.21
CA GLY A 79 -9.32 -5.99 -7.05
C GLY A 79 -8.81 -7.42 -6.90
N PHE A 80 -9.29 -8.10 -5.88
CA PHE A 80 -9.13 -9.54 -5.75
C PHE A 80 -10.15 -10.28 -6.63
N PRO A 81 -9.87 -11.51 -7.09
CA PRO A 81 -10.85 -12.27 -7.86
C PRO A 81 -12.16 -12.57 -7.10
N THR A 82 -12.11 -12.46 -5.78
CA THR A 82 -13.24 -12.70 -4.86
C THR A 82 -13.99 -11.44 -4.45
N ASP A 83 -13.57 -10.27 -4.98
CA ASP A 83 -14.25 -9.01 -4.68
C ASP A 83 -15.65 -8.99 -5.31
N GLU A 84 -16.64 -8.57 -4.54
CA GLU A 84 -17.99 -8.30 -5.02
C GLU A 84 -18.01 -7.00 -5.86
N ASP A 85 -19.03 -6.80 -6.68
CA ASP A 85 -19.16 -5.64 -7.58
C ASP A 85 -19.12 -4.28 -6.86
N ASP A 86 -19.60 -4.23 -5.62
CA ASP A 86 -19.62 -3.04 -4.76
C ASP A 86 -18.43 -2.93 -3.81
N ALA A 87 -17.45 -3.83 -3.92
CA ALA A 87 -16.24 -3.81 -3.10
C ALA A 87 -15.49 -2.47 -3.21
N GLN A 88 -14.92 -2.03 -2.10
CA GLN A 88 -14.07 -0.84 -2.09
C GLN A 88 -12.84 -1.07 -2.95
N ARG A 89 -12.55 -0.15 -3.85
CA ARG A 89 -11.47 -0.26 -4.83
C ARG A 89 -10.11 0.03 -4.19
N ARG A 90 -9.56 -0.99 -3.53
CA ARG A 90 -8.37 -0.89 -2.66
C ARG A 90 -7.17 -1.70 -3.13
N MET A 91 -7.34 -2.59 -4.12
CA MET A 91 -6.27 -3.43 -4.62
C MET A 91 -6.18 -3.32 -6.15
N ILE A 92 -4.95 -3.28 -6.64
CA ILE A 92 -4.62 -3.47 -8.06
C ILE A 92 -3.35 -4.32 -8.14
N ILE A 93 -3.34 -5.30 -9.03
CA ILE A 93 -2.27 -6.28 -9.17
C ILE A 93 -1.72 -6.18 -10.58
N LEU A 94 -0.40 -6.11 -10.69
CA LEU A 94 0.30 -5.96 -11.97
C LEU A 94 1.33 -7.07 -12.11
N LYS A 95 1.36 -7.75 -13.25
CA LYS A 95 2.45 -8.67 -13.64
C LYS A 95 3.35 -7.97 -14.64
N THR A 96 4.66 -8.04 -14.42
CA THR A 96 5.69 -7.48 -15.30
C THR A 96 6.92 -8.37 -15.30
N THR A 97 8.02 -7.90 -15.87
CA THR A 97 9.31 -8.58 -15.82
C THR A 97 10.35 -7.68 -15.14
N ASP A 98 11.27 -8.28 -14.41
CA ASP A 98 12.44 -7.58 -13.88
C ASP A 98 13.49 -7.29 -14.97
N ASP A 99 14.65 -6.74 -14.58
CA ASP A 99 15.73 -6.39 -15.50
C ASP A 99 16.39 -7.62 -16.16
N LYS A 100 16.15 -8.82 -15.62
CA LYS A 100 16.64 -10.09 -16.19
C LYS A 100 15.60 -10.74 -17.12
N GLY A 101 14.38 -10.19 -17.17
CA GLY A 101 13.27 -10.75 -17.94
C GLY A 101 12.43 -11.77 -17.15
N ASP A 102 12.70 -11.97 -15.87
CA ASP A 102 11.91 -12.89 -15.03
C ASP A 102 10.58 -12.25 -14.63
N PRO A 103 9.49 -13.02 -14.56
CA PRO A 103 8.19 -12.50 -14.16
C PRO A 103 8.18 -12.06 -12.70
N VAL A 104 7.54 -10.91 -12.45
CA VAL A 104 7.31 -10.34 -11.11
C VAL A 104 5.85 -9.97 -10.98
N THR A 105 5.20 -10.37 -9.90
CA THR A 105 3.86 -9.93 -9.55
C THR A 105 3.92 -8.86 -8.46
N ILE A 106 3.25 -7.72 -8.68
CA ILE A 106 3.25 -6.60 -7.74
C ILE A 106 1.81 -6.28 -7.34
N LEU A 107 1.53 -6.38 -6.04
CA LEU A 107 0.26 -6.06 -5.44
C LEU A 107 0.36 -4.68 -4.80
N ASN A 108 -0.43 -3.72 -5.28
CA ASN A 108 -0.50 -2.38 -4.71
C ASN A 108 -1.82 -2.19 -3.99
N GLY A 109 -1.78 -2.07 -2.66
CA GLY A 109 -2.94 -2.01 -1.80
C GLY A 109 -3.09 -0.69 -1.04
N TYR A 110 -4.34 -0.23 -0.91
CA TYR A 110 -4.75 0.74 0.10
C TYR A 110 -5.53 -0.01 1.18
N PHE A 111 -4.81 -0.53 2.16
CA PHE A 111 -5.37 -1.37 3.22
C PHE A 111 -6.31 -0.56 4.11
N PRO A 112 -7.44 -1.13 4.58
CA PRO A 112 -8.33 -0.41 5.48
C PRO A 112 -7.63 0.02 6.77
N GLN A 113 -7.87 1.25 7.20
CA GLN A 113 -7.26 1.79 8.42
C GLN A 113 -7.84 1.17 9.70
N GLY A 114 -9.13 0.79 9.70
CA GLY A 114 -9.77 0.08 10.81
C GLY A 114 -10.33 0.98 11.92
N GLU A 115 -9.76 2.15 12.13
CA GLU A 115 -10.12 3.16 13.14
C GLU A 115 -9.89 2.71 14.58
N ASN A 116 -10.63 1.72 15.06
CA ASN A 116 -10.54 1.17 16.41
C ASN A 116 -10.98 -0.30 16.41
N GLU A 117 -10.40 -1.14 17.26
CA GLU A 117 -10.72 -2.57 17.36
C GLU A 117 -12.21 -2.87 17.62
N LYS A 118 -12.92 -1.91 18.26
CA LYS A 118 -14.36 -2.01 18.56
C LYS A 118 -15.26 -1.45 17.49
N HIS A 119 -14.71 -0.92 16.40
CA HIS A 119 -15.51 -0.37 15.31
C HIS A 119 -16.22 -1.51 14.56
N GLU A 120 -17.56 -1.48 14.55
CA GLU A 120 -18.40 -2.58 14.09
C GLU A 120 -18.23 -2.97 12.61
N THR A 121 -17.78 -2.04 11.75
CA THR A 121 -17.61 -2.28 10.32
C THR A 121 -16.18 -2.11 9.81
N LYS A 122 -15.47 -1.05 10.23
CA LYS A 122 -14.16 -0.73 9.68
C LYS A 122 -13.06 -1.70 10.10
N TYR A 123 -13.08 -2.15 11.36
CA TYR A 123 -12.10 -3.12 11.84
C TYR A 123 -12.33 -4.53 11.26
N PRO A 124 -13.56 -5.06 11.21
CA PRO A 124 -13.84 -6.28 10.45
C PRO A 124 -13.46 -6.19 8.98
N ALA A 125 -13.68 -5.05 8.31
CA ALA A 125 -13.26 -4.85 6.93
C ALA A 125 -11.73 -4.90 6.76
N LYS A 126 -10.96 -4.37 7.73
CA LYS A 126 -9.50 -4.48 7.75
C LYS A 126 -9.05 -5.93 7.89
N ARG A 127 -9.63 -6.66 8.85
CA ARG A 127 -9.35 -8.09 9.06
C ARG A 127 -9.64 -8.90 7.79
N LYS A 128 -10.81 -8.67 7.19
CA LYS A 128 -11.19 -9.34 5.94
C LYS A 128 -10.18 -9.08 4.82
N PHE A 129 -9.73 -7.83 4.64
CA PHE A 129 -8.79 -7.48 3.59
C PHE A 129 -7.46 -8.26 3.71
N TYR A 130 -6.92 -8.44 4.93
CA TYR A 130 -5.73 -9.27 5.16
C TYR A 130 -6.01 -10.75 4.92
N GLN A 131 -7.20 -11.24 5.26
CA GLN A 131 -7.62 -12.61 4.94
C GLN A 131 -7.74 -12.83 3.42
N ASP A 132 -8.34 -11.89 2.69
CA ASP A 132 -8.47 -11.95 1.23
C ASP A 132 -7.09 -11.92 0.55
N LEU A 133 -6.15 -11.11 1.05
CA LEU A 133 -4.77 -11.08 0.58
C LEU A 133 -4.09 -12.44 0.78
N MET A 134 -4.20 -13.03 1.97
CA MET A 134 -3.62 -14.35 2.24
C MET A 134 -4.27 -15.44 1.41
N HIS A 135 -5.59 -15.38 1.22
CA HIS A 135 -6.29 -16.29 0.33
C HIS A 135 -5.80 -16.17 -1.12
N TYR A 136 -5.63 -14.95 -1.61
CA TYR A 136 -5.10 -14.69 -2.95
C TYR A 136 -3.68 -15.27 -3.11
N LEU A 137 -2.78 -15.00 -2.17
CA LEU A 137 -1.41 -15.51 -2.20
C LEU A 137 -1.37 -17.04 -2.20
N ASN A 138 -2.11 -17.68 -1.30
CA ASN A 138 -2.17 -19.15 -1.21
C ASN A 138 -2.80 -19.81 -2.44
N THR A 139 -3.68 -19.12 -3.15
CA THR A 139 -4.39 -19.67 -4.31
C THR A 139 -3.60 -19.50 -5.61
N TYR A 140 -2.90 -18.39 -5.77
CA TYR A 140 -2.33 -18.00 -7.06
C TYR A 140 -0.80 -17.90 -7.07
N HIS A 141 -0.13 -18.03 -5.90
CA HIS A 141 1.30 -17.85 -5.76
C HIS A 141 1.93 -18.92 -4.86
N THR A 142 3.25 -19.03 -4.97
CA THR A 142 4.09 -19.82 -4.07
C THR A 142 5.22 -18.93 -3.51
N PRO A 143 5.78 -19.25 -2.32
CA PRO A 143 6.81 -18.42 -1.68
C PRO A 143 8.12 -18.25 -2.47
N ASP A 144 8.40 -19.10 -3.44
CA ASP A 144 9.56 -19.03 -4.32
C ASP A 144 9.37 -18.12 -5.55
N GLU A 145 8.15 -17.64 -5.78
CA GLU A 145 7.87 -16.66 -6.84
C GLU A 145 8.32 -15.24 -6.44
N LYS A 146 8.65 -14.42 -7.45
CA LYS A 146 8.93 -12.99 -7.24
C LYS A 146 7.62 -12.21 -7.07
N VAL A 147 7.20 -12.04 -5.83
CA VAL A 147 6.00 -11.30 -5.46
C VAL A 147 6.37 -10.09 -4.58
N ILE A 148 5.84 -8.94 -4.89
CA ILE A 148 5.96 -7.71 -4.08
C ILE A 148 4.58 -7.32 -3.60
N VAL A 149 4.40 -7.20 -2.29
CA VAL A 149 3.23 -6.56 -1.68
C VAL A 149 3.66 -5.17 -1.21
N MET A 150 3.01 -4.14 -1.71
CA MET A 150 3.31 -2.76 -1.37
C MET A 150 2.05 -1.93 -1.22
N GLY A 151 2.19 -0.74 -0.68
CA GLY A 151 1.08 0.20 -0.54
C GLY A 151 1.01 0.82 0.85
N ASP A 152 -0.15 1.39 1.17
CA ASP A 152 -0.45 1.88 2.50
C ASP A 152 -1.07 0.74 3.32
N VAL A 153 -0.22 0.00 4.03
CA VAL A 153 -0.63 -1.19 4.78
C VAL A 153 -1.38 -0.88 6.08
N ASN A 154 -1.33 0.37 6.53
CA ASN A 154 -1.99 0.84 7.76
C ASN A 154 -1.66 0.04 9.02
N ILE A 155 -0.50 -0.64 9.06
CA ILE A 155 0.04 -1.35 10.22
C ILE A 155 1.53 -1.05 10.35
N SER A 156 1.98 -0.75 11.57
CA SER A 156 3.39 -0.78 11.96
C SER A 156 3.74 -2.13 12.54
N HIS A 157 4.69 -2.82 11.93
CA HIS A 157 5.03 -4.18 12.31
C HIS A 157 5.72 -4.25 13.67
N THR A 158 6.72 -3.40 13.88
CA THR A 158 7.51 -3.38 15.11
C THR A 158 7.41 -2.05 15.86
N ASP A 159 7.92 -2.00 17.07
CA ASP A 159 7.98 -0.75 17.84
C ASP A 159 8.95 0.27 17.26
N LEU A 160 9.96 -0.18 16.49
CA LEU A 160 10.89 0.68 15.77
C LEU A 160 10.22 1.48 14.63
N ASP A 161 9.00 1.07 14.23
CA ASP A 161 8.26 1.70 13.12
C ASP A 161 7.30 2.79 13.59
N ILE A 162 7.18 3.02 14.91
CA ILE A 162 6.16 3.90 15.49
C ILE A 162 6.77 5.24 15.92
N GLY A 163 6.41 6.32 15.22
CA GLY A 163 6.91 7.68 15.46
C GLY A 163 6.02 8.58 16.32
N ILE A 164 5.35 8.06 17.37
CA ILE A 164 4.48 8.89 18.25
C ILE A 164 4.96 8.94 19.73
N GLY A 165 6.06 8.30 20.03
CA GLY A 165 6.59 8.20 21.40
C GLY A 165 5.83 7.21 22.30
N GLU A 166 6.51 6.72 23.32
CA GLU A 166 6.05 5.63 24.18
C GLU A 166 4.72 5.90 24.90
N GLU A 167 4.50 7.10 25.42
CA GLU A 167 3.28 7.44 26.14
C GLU A 167 2.04 7.44 25.22
N ASN A 168 2.19 7.96 24.00
CA ASN A 168 1.11 7.92 23.03
C ASN A 168 0.88 6.48 22.51
N LYS A 169 1.93 5.68 22.29
CA LYS A 169 1.82 4.26 21.95
C LYS A 169 1.01 3.49 22.99
N LYS A 170 1.37 3.61 24.28
CA LYS A 170 0.61 2.99 25.38
C LYS A 170 -0.85 3.41 25.43
N ARG A 171 -1.11 4.72 25.21
CA ARG A 171 -2.48 5.24 25.15
C ARG A 171 -3.27 4.63 23.99
N TRP A 172 -2.67 4.52 22.81
CA TRP A 172 -3.32 3.96 21.62
C TRP A 172 -3.68 2.49 21.85
N LEU A 173 -2.75 1.69 22.33
CA LEU A 173 -3.00 0.28 22.67
C LEU A 173 -4.12 0.13 23.70
N ARG A 174 -4.09 0.92 24.79
CA ARG A 174 -5.14 0.88 25.81
C ARG A 174 -6.52 1.26 25.29
N THR A 175 -6.60 2.14 24.30
CA THR A 175 -7.86 2.62 23.72
C THR A 175 -8.30 1.83 22.50
N GLY A 176 -7.55 0.81 22.08
CA GLY A 176 -7.87 -0.04 20.93
C GLY A 176 -7.78 0.65 19.57
N LYS A 177 -7.00 1.75 19.47
CA LYS A 177 -6.77 2.41 18.20
C LYS A 177 -5.90 1.56 17.28
N CYS A 178 -6.30 1.49 16.01
CA CYS A 178 -5.60 0.74 14.97
C CYS A 178 -4.24 1.32 14.62
N SER A 179 -3.42 0.50 14.09
CA SER A 179 -2.18 0.55 13.33
C SER A 179 -1.05 -0.28 13.92
N PHE A 180 -1.12 -0.72 15.16
CA PHE A 180 -0.12 -1.60 15.79
C PHE A 180 -0.68 -2.46 16.94
N LEU A 181 -1.97 -2.76 16.88
CA LEU A 181 -2.59 -3.72 17.80
C LEU A 181 -1.95 -5.11 17.63
N PRO A 182 -1.88 -5.93 18.68
CA PRO A 182 -1.28 -7.27 18.60
C PRO A 182 -1.87 -8.13 17.48
N GLU A 183 -3.19 -8.09 17.28
CA GLU A 183 -3.87 -8.81 16.19
C GLU A 183 -3.42 -8.28 14.81
N GLU A 184 -3.29 -6.97 14.64
CA GLU A 184 -2.83 -6.37 13.40
C GLU A 184 -1.41 -6.79 13.05
N ARG A 185 -0.51 -6.79 14.02
CA ARG A 185 0.87 -7.27 13.86
C ARG A 185 0.91 -8.76 13.50
N GLN A 186 -0.02 -9.56 14.04
CA GLN A 186 -0.11 -10.96 13.68
C GLN A 186 -0.47 -11.16 12.20
N TRP A 187 -1.27 -10.28 11.59
CA TRP A 187 -1.55 -10.35 10.15
C TRP A 187 -0.28 -10.11 9.31
N LEU A 188 0.60 -9.18 9.71
CA LEU A 188 1.90 -8.99 9.05
C LEU A 188 2.84 -10.18 9.31
N ASN A 189 2.87 -10.74 10.53
CA ASN A 189 3.62 -11.95 10.82
C ASN A 189 3.20 -13.10 9.88
N THR A 190 1.90 -13.24 9.63
CA THR A 190 1.38 -14.26 8.71
C THR A 190 1.92 -14.09 7.29
N LEU A 191 2.10 -12.84 6.81
CA LEU A 191 2.76 -12.56 5.53
C LEU A 191 4.25 -12.94 5.56
N ILE A 192 4.97 -12.58 6.62
CA ILE A 192 6.38 -12.95 6.81
C ILE A 192 6.54 -14.48 6.84
N ASP A 193 5.70 -15.16 7.62
CA ASP A 193 5.71 -16.63 7.74
C ASP A 193 5.38 -17.32 6.40
N TRP A 194 4.59 -16.68 5.54
CA TRP A 194 4.32 -17.17 4.19
C TRP A 194 5.56 -17.11 3.26
N GLY A 195 6.53 -16.24 3.55
CA GLY A 195 7.79 -16.11 2.82
C GLY A 195 8.16 -14.69 2.42
N PHE A 196 7.43 -13.67 2.88
CA PHE A 196 7.80 -12.27 2.65
C PHE A 196 8.87 -11.78 3.61
N GLU A 197 9.58 -10.75 3.19
CA GLU A 197 10.52 -9.98 4.01
C GLU A 197 10.09 -8.51 4.04
N ASP A 198 10.17 -7.87 5.21
CA ASP A 198 10.14 -6.42 5.28
C ASP A 198 11.46 -5.87 4.75
N SER A 199 11.41 -5.36 3.52
CA SER A 199 12.62 -4.91 2.81
C SER A 199 13.36 -3.77 3.53
N PHE A 200 12.62 -2.88 4.22
CA PHE A 200 13.27 -1.82 4.99
C PHE A 200 13.98 -2.38 6.22
N ARG A 201 13.32 -3.24 6.98
CA ARG A 201 13.90 -3.83 8.19
C ARG A 201 15.01 -4.83 7.88
N THR A 202 14.92 -5.58 6.81
CA THR A 202 16.01 -6.46 6.37
C THR A 202 17.29 -5.66 6.05
N LEU A 203 17.16 -4.50 5.40
CA LEU A 203 18.31 -3.65 5.05
C LEU A 203 18.75 -2.71 6.16
N ASN A 204 17.86 -2.39 7.11
CA ASN A 204 18.09 -1.40 8.18
C ASN A 204 17.54 -1.92 9.53
N PRO A 205 18.07 -3.03 10.07
CA PRO A 205 17.47 -3.72 11.22
C PRO A 205 17.43 -2.87 12.49
N ASP A 206 18.44 -2.03 12.70
CA ASP A 206 18.64 -1.27 13.94
C ASP A 206 18.23 0.22 13.81
N THR A 207 17.67 0.63 12.67
CA THR A 207 17.27 2.02 12.46
C THR A 207 16.07 2.37 13.35
N ASP A 208 16.22 3.37 14.21
CA ASP A 208 15.23 3.83 15.19
C ASP A 208 14.84 5.31 15.05
N ASP A 209 15.39 5.99 14.03
CA ASP A 209 15.14 7.39 13.70
C ASP A 209 14.28 7.58 12.43
N LYS A 210 13.80 6.48 11.83
CA LYS A 210 12.93 6.47 10.66
C LYS A 210 11.73 5.57 10.89
N PHE A 211 10.56 6.18 10.83
CA PHE A 211 9.31 5.53 11.17
C PHE A 211 8.47 5.28 9.93
N SER A 212 7.85 4.11 9.83
CA SER A 212 6.86 3.82 8.80
C SER A 212 5.47 4.35 9.18
N TRP A 213 5.26 4.68 10.45
CA TRP A 213 4.01 5.21 10.96
C TRP A 213 4.20 6.33 11.99
N PHE A 214 3.46 7.43 11.82
CA PHE A 214 3.35 8.56 12.75
C PHE A 214 1.94 9.16 12.63
N ASP A 215 1.46 9.83 13.69
CA ASP A 215 0.15 10.48 13.63
C ASP A 215 0.23 11.77 12.79
N TYR A 216 -0.13 11.64 11.52
CA TYR A 216 -0.17 12.76 10.56
C TYR A 216 -0.96 13.96 11.06
N ARG A 217 -2.04 13.73 11.85
CA ARG A 217 -2.92 14.81 12.36
C ARG A 217 -2.31 15.60 13.50
N SER A 218 -1.36 15.06 14.23
CA SER A 218 -0.67 15.72 15.32
C SER A 218 0.60 16.46 14.93
N LYS A 219 0.84 16.67 13.63
CA LYS A 219 2.01 17.36 13.07
C LYS A 219 3.35 16.71 13.47
N GLY A 220 3.40 15.41 13.65
CA GLY A 220 4.57 14.64 14.00
C GLY A 220 5.73 14.64 12.98
N PHE A 221 5.76 15.62 12.07
CA PHE A 221 6.87 15.86 11.15
C PHE A 221 7.82 16.98 11.61
N ASN A 222 7.51 17.64 12.71
CA ASN A 222 8.23 18.84 13.11
C ASN A 222 9.21 18.63 14.26
N ASP A 223 9.43 17.39 14.68
CA ASP A 223 10.34 17.05 15.78
C ASP A 223 11.49 16.14 15.29
#